data_0a6afe2f6f518afe9e7eebdd0dc06698
#
_entry.id   0a6afe2f6f518afe9e7eebdd0dc06698
#
_cell.length_a   1.000
_cell.length_b   1.000
_cell.length_c   1.000
_cell.angle_alpha   90.00
_cell.angle_beta   90.00
_cell.angle_gamma   90.00
#
_symmetry.space_group_name_H-M   'P 1'
#
loop_
_entity.id
_entity.type
_entity.pdbx_description
1 polymer ?
#
loop_
_entity_poly.entity_id
_entity_poly.type
_entity_poly.pdbx_seq_one_letter_code
_entity_poly.pdbx_strand_id
1 'polypeptide(L)'
;GKEGDYVASGDKRQIFEINGFRVLPQICYDLRFPVFQRNRNDYDVMINIANWPAARRDAWDTLLKARAIENQCFVLAVNRIGEDGNHIAHNGGTAAYRFDGQTLAVAEDNHTSVVVVTLDSAELSDYREAFPAWRDSDVFTLEY
;
A
#
# COMPACT_ATOMS: atom_id res chain seq x y z
N GLY A 1 17.38 -3.05 11.68
CA GLY A 1 18.41 -2.94 10.67
C GLY A 1 19.13 -1.61 10.82
N LYS A 2 20.33 -1.53 10.26
CA LYS A 2 21.13 -0.29 10.29
C LYS A 2 20.86 0.57 9.03
N GLU A 3 19.63 0.54 8.54
CA GLU A 3 19.25 1.22 7.30
C GLU A 3 19.40 2.75 7.43
N GLY A 4 19.09 3.30 8.59
CA GLY A 4 19.26 4.70 8.91
C GLY A 4 20.71 5.22 8.86
N ASP A 5 21.71 4.31 8.81
CA ASP A 5 23.11 4.68 8.64
C ASP A 5 23.43 5.03 7.17
N TYR A 6 22.55 4.66 6.22
CA TYR A 6 22.77 4.77 4.78
C TYR A 6 21.67 5.51 4.03
N VAL A 7 20.46 5.61 4.63
CA VAL A 7 19.28 6.21 3.98
C VAL A 7 18.68 7.24 4.93
N ALA A 8 18.45 8.45 4.45
CA ALA A 8 17.76 9.48 5.20
C ALA A 8 16.25 9.20 5.25
N SER A 9 15.62 9.48 6.38
CA SER A 9 14.17 9.47 6.50
C SER A 9 13.55 10.57 5.63
N GLY A 10 12.41 10.29 5.03
CA GLY A 10 11.61 11.33 4.39
C GLY A 10 10.99 12.27 5.44
N ASP A 11 10.88 13.53 5.08
CA ASP A 11 10.33 14.59 5.93
C ASP A 11 8.93 15.05 5.51
N LYS A 12 8.37 14.44 4.46
CA LYS A 12 7.05 14.80 3.93
C LYS A 12 6.42 13.66 3.15
N ARG A 13 5.10 13.65 3.13
CA ARG A 13 4.29 12.79 2.28
C ARG A 13 4.23 13.40 0.86
N GLN A 14 4.58 12.61 -0.14
CA GLN A 14 4.51 13.03 -1.53
C GLN A 14 3.44 12.23 -2.27
N ILE A 15 2.64 12.92 -3.06
CA ILE A 15 1.61 12.35 -3.93
C ILE A 15 1.94 12.74 -5.36
N PHE A 16 1.90 11.76 -6.25
CA PHE A 16 2.18 11.92 -7.67
C PHE A 16 0.92 11.72 -8.49
N GLU A 17 0.80 12.40 -9.61
CA GLU A 17 -0.26 12.14 -10.58
C GLU A 17 0.25 11.23 -11.69
N ILE A 18 -0.45 10.11 -11.90
CA ILE A 18 -0.16 9.13 -12.95
C ILE A 18 -1.46 8.78 -13.66
N ASN A 19 -1.59 9.15 -14.94
CA ASN A 19 -2.76 8.87 -15.76
C ASN A 19 -4.09 9.28 -15.10
N GLY A 20 -4.11 10.44 -14.43
CA GLY A 20 -5.30 10.95 -13.76
C GLY A 20 -5.58 10.37 -12.37
N PHE A 21 -4.77 9.43 -11.88
CA PHE A 21 -4.82 8.96 -10.51
C PHE A 21 -3.79 9.68 -9.64
N ARG A 22 -4.19 10.08 -8.44
CA ARG A 22 -3.29 10.56 -7.40
C ARG A 22 -2.71 9.35 -6.66
N VAL A 23 -1.40 9.22 -6.64
CA VAL A 23 -0.69 8.03 -6.18
C VAL A 23 0.18 8.36 -4.96
N LEU A 24 -0.02 7.64 -3.87
CA LEU A 24 0.83 7.66 -2.68
C LEU A 24 1.80 6.47 -2.71
N PRO A 25 3.11 6.69 -2.95
CA PRO A 25 4.10 5.63 -2.81
C PRO A 25 4.47 5.39 -1.36
N GLN A 26 4.65 4.12 -1.01
CA GLN A 26 5.09 3.65 0.29
C GLN A 26 6.16 2.57 0.12
N ILE A 27 7.06 2.46 1.08
CA ILE A 27 8.14 1.49 1.03
C ILE A 27 8.06 0.57 2.26
N CYS A 28 7.80 -0.71 2.00
CA CYS A 28 7.97 -1.82 2.93
C CYS A 28 7.38 -1.54 4.33
N TYR A 29 8.24 -1.14 5.27
CA TYR A 29 7.92 -0.95 6.68
C TYR A 29 6.90 0.17 6.91
N ASP A 30 6.79 1.15 6.01
CA ASP A 30 5.80 2.23 6.06
C ASP A 30 4.37 1.69 6.19
N LEU A 31 4.12 0.49 5.65
CA LEU A 31 2.82 -0.19 5.73
C LEU A 31 2.29 -0.32 7.17
N ARG A 32 3.18 -0.32 8.17
CA ARG A 32 2.80 -0.46 9.59
C ARG A 32 2.29 0.83 10.24
N PHE A 33 2.44 1.97 9.57
CA PHE A 33 2.17 3.28 10.15
C PHE A 33 0.94 3.96 9.53
N PRO A 34 -0.29 3.67 10.01
CA PRO A 34 -1.54 4.13 9.38
C PRO A 34 -1.71 5.65 9.41
N VAL A 35 -1.18 6.32 10.41
CA VAL A 35 -1.34 7.77 10.57
C VAL A 35 -0.71 8.53 9.40
N PHE A 36 0.50 8.15 8.99
CA PHE A 36 1.19 8.73 7.83
C PHE A 36 0.43 8.49 6.53
N GLN A 37 -0.24 7.36 6.42
CA GLN A 37 -0.96 6.92 5.22
C GLN A 37 -2.40 7.40 5.16
N ARG A 38 -2.92 8.03 6.23
CA ARG A 38 -4.33 8.41 6.31
C ARG A 38 -4.74 9.27 5.12
N ASN A 39 -5.71 8.79 4.36
CA ASN A 39 -6.26 9.48 3.21
C ASN A 39 -7.21 10.61 3.67
N ARG A 40 -6.94 11.81 3.21
CA ARG A 40 -7.80 12.98 3.39
C ARG A 40 -8.50 13.36 2.09
N ASN A 41 -8.86 12.34 1.30
CA ASN A 41 -9.33 12.48 -0.08
C ASN A 41 -8.29 13.14 -1.00
N ASP A 42 -7.01 12.88 -0.74
CA ASP A 42 -5.87 13.47 -1.44
C ASP A 42 -5.11 12.46 -2.32
N TYR A 43 -5.43 11.15 -2.22
CA TYR A 43 -4.92 10.15 -3.15
C TYR A 43 -5.97 9.06 -3.47
N ASP A 44 -5.77 8.36 -4.57
CA ASP A 44 -6.68 7.36 -5.13
C ASP A 44 -6.08 5.96 -5.12
N VAL A 45 -4.75 5.90 -5.22
CA VAL A 45 -3.99 4.65 -5.25
C VAL A 45 -2.84 4.74 -4.26
N MET A 46 -2.66 3.71 -3.44
CA MET A 46 -1.45 3.50 -2.65
C MET A 46 -0.61 2.39 -3.31
N ILE A 47 0.66 2.66 -3.53
CA ILE A 47 1.62 1.65 -3.99
C ILE A 47 2.58 1.34 -2.85
N ASN A 48 2.76 0.07 -2.51
CA ASN A 48 3.77 -0.37 -1.55
C ASN A 48 4.73 -1.38 -2.19
N ILE A 49 6.02 -1.06 -2.20
CA ILE A 49 7.08 -1.95 -2.66
C ILE A 49 7.89 -2.45 -1.48
N ALA A 50 8.21 -3.74 -1.43
CA ALA A 50 8.79 -4.31 -0.21
C ALA A 50 9.80 -5.45 -0.42
N ASN A 51 10.62 -5.60 0.61
CA ASN A 51 11.34 -6.82 0.97
C ASN A 51 10.72 -7.37 2.27
N TRP A 52 9.47 -7.85 2.19
CA TRP A 52 8.73 -8.31 3.37
C TRP A 52 8.95 -9.79 3.61
N PRO A 53 9.49 -10.19 4.79
CA PRO A 53 9.81 -11.57 5.09
C PRO A 53 8.59 -12.50 5.16
N ALA A 54 8.75 -13.72 4.69
CA ALA A 54 7.72 -14.76 4.70
C ALA A 54 7.16 -15.02 6.12
N ALA A 55 8.00 -14.95 7.15
CA ALA A 55 7.58 -15.11 8.54
C ALA A 55 6.57 -14.06 9.04
N ARG A 56 6.36 -12.98 8.30
CA ARG A 56 5.41 -11.91 8.61
C ARG A 56 4.36 -11.72 7.50
N ARG A 57 4.12 -12.75 6.69
CA ARG A 57 3.21 -12.70 5.54
C ARG A 57 1.80 -12.30 5.95
N ASP A 58 1.24 -12.86 7.02
CA ASP A 58 -0.08 -12.51 7.54
C ASP A 58 -0.23 -11.00 7.80
N ALA A 59 0.81 -10.39 8.37
CA ALA A 59 0.80 -8.95 8.62
C ALA A 59 0.80 -8.15 7.30
N TRP A 60 1.52 -8.62 6.27
CA TRP A 60 1.54 -8.02 4.95
C TRP A 60 0.15 -8.03 4.32
N ASP A 61 -0.44 -9.20 4.17
CA ASP A 61 -1.74 -9.39 3.53
C ASP A 61 -2.86 -8.62 4.26
N THR A 62 -2.87 -8.71 5.60
CA THR A 62 -3.87 -8.06 6.44
C THR A 62 -3.76 -6.53 6.36
N LEU A 63 -2.56 -5.99 6.48
CA LEU A 63 -2.37 -4.54 6.50
C LEU A 63 -2.64 -3.92 5.14
N LEU A 64 -2.24 -4.54 4.02
CA LEU A 64 -2.56 -4.04 2.69
C LEU A 64 -4.06 -3.91 2.48
N LYS A 65 -4.81 -4.95 2.85
CA LYS A 65 -6.26 -4.95 2.76
C LYS A 65 -6.88 -3.89 3.68
N ALA A 66 -6.39 -3.76 4.91
CA ALA A 66 -6.83 -2.73 5.84
C ALA A 66 -6.61 -1.32 5.28
N ARG A 67 -5.44 -1.07 4.66
CA ARG A 67 -5.16 0.22 4.03
C ARG A 67 -6.13 0.57 2.91
N ALA A 68 -6.52 -0.41 2.09
CA ALA A 68 -7.51 -0.20 1.05
C ALA A 68 -8.87 0.22 1.64
N ILE A 69 -9.34 -0.49 2.66
CA ILE A 69 -10.64 -0.26 3.30
C ILE A 69 -10.68 1.09 4.03
N GLU A 70 -9.75 1.30 4.96
CA GLU A 70 -9.76 2.49 5.84
C GLU A 70 -9.50 3.80 5.10
N ASN A 71 -8.77 3.73 3.96
CA ASN A 71 -8.43 4.88 3.15
C ASN A 71 -9.29 5.02 1.89
N GLN A 72 -10.20 4.08 1.67
CA GLN A 72 -11.07 4.07 0.48
C GLN A 72 -10.27 4.33 -0.80
N CYS A 73 -9.19 3.55 -1.02
CA CYS A 73 -8.28 3.68 -2.15
C CYS A 73 -7.91 2.31 -2.72
N PHE A 74 -7.49 2.27 -3.97
CA PHE A 74 -6.83 1.09 -4.51
C PHE A 74 -5.48 0.89 -3.82
N VAL A 75 -5.09 -0.37 -3.58
CA VAL A 75 -3.77 -0.71 -3.05
C VAL A 75 -3.08 -1.67 -4.01
N LEU A 76 -1.92 -1.27 -4.52
CA LEU A 76 -1.06 -2.08 -5.36
C LEU A 76 0.22 -2.39 -4.57
N ALA A 77 0.50 -3.66 -4.35
CA ALA A 77 1.62 -4.07 -3.53
C ALA A 77 2.52 -5.05 -4.24
N VAL A 78 3.82 -4.80 -4.19
CA VAL A 78 4.84 -5.66 -4.80
C VAL A 78 5.81 -6.11 -3.72
N ASN A 79 5.97 -7.42 -3.57
CA ASN A 79 6.95 -8.00 -2.67
C ASN A 79 7.86 -8.98 -3.42
N ARG A 80 9.11 -9.07 -2.99
CA ARG A 80 10.09 -9.98 -3.55
C ARG A 80 9.81 -11.44 -3.19
N ILE A 81 10.43 -12.36 -3.91
CA ILE A 81 10.58 -13.78 -3.58
C ILE A 81 12.05 -14.13 -3.37
N GLY A 82 12.29 -15.36 -2.87
CA GLY A 82 13.63 -15.90 -2.67
C GLY A 82 14.22 -15.55 -1.30
N GLU A 83 15.50 -15.70 -1.17
CA GLU A 83 16.26 -15.45 0.07
C GLU A 83 17.13 -14.21 -0.08
N ASP A 84 17.30 -13.45 0.98
CA ASP A 84 18.23 -12.30 1.00
C ASP A 84 19.62 -12.70 1.47
N GLY A 85 20.56 -11.74 1.48
CA GLY A 85 21.94 -11.97 1.90
C GLY A 85 22.12 -12.35 3.39
N ASN A 86 21.05 -12.29 4.19
CA ASN A 86 21.00 -12.71 5.58
C ASN A 86 20.23 -14.03 5.77
N HIS A 87 19.98 -14.77 4.70
CA HIS A 87 19.20 -16.01 4.69
C HIS A 87 17.75 -15.86 5.17
N ILE A 88 17.16 -14.69 4.96
CA ILE A 88 15.75 -14.44 5.27
C ILE A 88 14.90 -14.77 4.04
N ALA A 89 13.96 -15.71 4.20
CA ALA A 89 13.06 -16.11 3.15
C ALA A 89 11.97 -15.07 2.88
N HIS A 90 11.66 -14.88 1.60
CA HIS A 90 10.59 -14.04 1.09
C HIS A 90 9.74 -14.86 0.11
N ASN A 91 8.45 -14.93 0.31
CA ASN A 91 7.55 -15.80 -0.46
C ASN A 91 6.58 -15.04 -1.39
N GLY A 92 6.81 -13.74 -1.61
CA GLY A 92 5.95 -12.94 -2.47
C GLY A 92 4.78 -12.31 -1.72
N GLY A 93 3.56 -12.49 -2.23
CA GLY A 93 2.38 -11.77 -1.75
C GLY A 93 2.16 -10.45 -2.49
N THR A 94 2.67 -10.36 -3.72
CA THR A 94 2.30 -9.29 -4.64
C THR A 94 0.80 -9.35 -4.90
N ALA A 95 0.08 -8.26 -4.67
CA ALA A 95 -1.37 -8.24 -4.75
C ALA A 95 -1.91 -6.85 -5.11
N ALA A 96 -3.15 -6.84 -5.60
CA ALA A 96 -3.93 -5.64 -5.82
C ALA A 96 -5.27 -5.75 -5.09
N TYR A 97 -5.64 -4.68 -4.37
CA TYR A 97 -6.89 -4.59 -3.64
C TYR A 97 -7.71 -3.40 -4.12
N ARG A 98 -9.01 -3.61 -4.18
CA ARG A 98 -10.00 -2.57 -4.42
C ARG A 98 -10.24 -1.78 -3.13
N PHE A 99 -10.74 -0.58 -3.26
CA PHE A 99 -11.01 0.38 -2.20
C PHE A 99 -12.00 -0.11 -1.09
N ASP A 100 -12.72 -1.19 -1.32
CA ASP A 100 -13.61 -1.86 -0.36
C ASP A 100 -12.95 -3.11 0.28
N GLY A 101 -11.68 -3.37 -0.05
CA GLY A 101 -10.92 -4.52 0.42
C GLY A 101 -11.09 -5.79 -0.42
N GLN A 102 -11.86 -5.74 -1.51
CA GLN A 102 -11.91 -6.87 -2.44
C GLN A 102 -10.54 -7.10 -3.08
N THR A 103 -10.11 -8.35 -3.14
CA THR A 103 -8.90 -8.73 -3.84
C THR A 103 -9.16 -8.70 -5.35
N LEU A 104 -8.42 -7.87 -6.09
CA LEU A 104 -8.48 -7.79 -7.54
C LEU A 104 -7.59 -8.85 -8.19
N ALA A 105 -6.39 -9.04 -7.65
CA ALA A 105 -5.46 -10.06 -8.12
C ALA A 105 -4.40 -10.36 -7.06
N VAL A 106 -3.85 -11.56 -7.10
CA VAL A 106 -2.72 -12.02 -6.27
C VAL A 106 -1.77 -12.81 -7.15
N ALA A 107 -0.47 -12.56 -7.01
CA ALA A 107 0.55 -13.39 -7.63
C ALA A 107 0.70 -14.71 -6.87
N GLU A 108 1.07 -15.76 -7.59
CA GLU A 108 1.40 -17.05 -6.98
C GLU A 108 2.64 -16.93 -6.10
N ASP A 109 2.58 -17.55 -4.91
CA ASP A 109 3.70 -17.55 -3.97
C ASP A 109 4.93 -18.24 -4.54
N ASN A 110 6.10 -17.69 -4.27
CA ASN A 110 7.40 -18.20 -4.71
C ASN A 110 7.60 -18.22 -6.24
N HIS A 111 6.73 -17.54 -7.00
CA HIS A 111 6.87 -17.43 -8.45
C HIS A 111 7.11 -15.99 -8.89
N THR A 112 8.06 -15.81 -9.81
CA THR A 112 8.26 -14.53 -10.50
C THR A 112 7.15 -14.35 -11.52
N SER A 113 6.35 -13.30 -11.34
CA SER A 113 5.21 -13.01 -12.21
C SER A 113 4.94 -11.52 -12.34
N VAL A 114 4.16 -11.17 -13.35
CA VAL A 114 3.57 -9.84 -13.52
C VAL A 114 2.06 -9.97 -13.36
N VAL A 115 1.50 -9.16 -12.48
CA VAL A 115 0.05 -9.07 -12.27
C VAL A 115 -0.44 -7.79 -12.91
N VAL A 116 -1.49 -7.89 -13.72
CA VAL A 116 -2.12 -6.74 -14.39
C VAL A 116 -3.55 -6.62 -13.91
N VAL A 117 -3.94 -5.42 -13.50
CA VAL A 117 -5.30 -5.09 -13.09
C VAL A 117 -5.74 -3.78 -13.75
N THR A 118 -7.04 -3.62 -13.96
CA THR A 118 -7.65 -2.37 -14.38
C THR A 118 -8.20 -1.65 -13.16
N LEU A 119 -7.90 -0.37 -13.03
CA LEU A 119 -8.45 0.49 -11.99
C LEU A 119 -9.47 1.43 -12.64
N ASP A 120 -10.66 1.53 -12.05
CA ASP A 120 -11.72 2.43 -12.52
C ASP A 120 -11.89 3.60 -11.55
N SER A 121 -11.59 4.80 -12.03
CA SER A 121 -11.70 6.02 -11.23
C SER A 121 -13.15 6.44 -10.95
N ALA A 122 -14.06 6.10 -11.85
CA ALA A 122 -15.47 6.40 -11.66
C ALA A 122 -16.07 5.53 -10.53
N GLU A 123 -15.77 4.22 -10.53
CA GLU A 123 -16.18 3.35 -9.43
C GLU A 123 -15.67 3.82 -8.05
N LEU A 124 -14.43 4.30 -7.99
CA LEU A 124 -13.87 4.85 -6.75
C LEU A 124 -14.61 6.11 -6.31
N SER A 125 -14.90 7.01 -7.25
CA SER A 125 -15.64 8.24 -6.98
C SER A 125 -17.04 7.93 -6.44
N ASP A 126 -17.78 7.07 -7.13
CA ASP A 126 -19.13 6.67 -6.75
C ASP A 126 -19.16 6.02 -5.36
N TYR A 127 -18.19 5.17 -5.06
CA TYR A 127 -18.06 4.55 -3.74
C TYR A 127 -17.82 5.58 -2.63
N ARG A 128 -16.93 6.54 -2.85
CA ARG A 128 -16.64 7.62 -1.89
C ARG A 128 -17.83 8.57 -1.70
N GLU A 129 -18.62 8.80 -2.74
CA GLU A 129 -19.84 9.61 -2.64
C GLU A 129 -20.94 8.90 -1.87
N ALA A 130 -21.12 7.60 -2.12
CA ALA A 130 -22.12 6.78 -1.44
C ALA A 130 -21.80 6.58 0.05
N PHE A 131 -20.52 6.47 0.41
CA PHE A 131 -20.06 6.30 1.78
C PHE A 131 -18.81 7.16 2.06
N PRO A 132 -18.99 8.45 2.35
CA PRO A 132 -17.89 9.40 2.47
C PRO A 132 -17.18 9.35 3.83
N ALA A 133 -16.72 8.16 4.28
CA ALA A 133 -16.08 7.93 5.57
C ALA A 133 -14.85 8.80 5.84
N TRP A 134 -14.17 9.26 4.80
CA TRP A 134 -13.02 10.17 4.91
C TRP A 134 -13.38 11.53 5.55
N ARG A 135 -14.67 11.96 5.46
CA ARG A 135 -15.15 13.23 6.05
C ARG A 135 -15.20 13.18 7.57
N ASP A 136 -15.36 11.98 8.13
CA ASP A 136 -15.49 11.77 9.58
C ASP A 136 -14.13 11.49 10.24
N SER A 137 -13.04 11.58 9.47
CA SER A 137 -11.69 11.35 9.98
C SER A 137 -11.22 12.46 10.90
N ASP A 138 -10.52 12.08 11.99
CA ASP A 138 -9.88 13.03 12.89
C ASP A 138 -8.89 13.95 12.17
N VAL A 139 -8.82 15.19 12.65
CA VAL A 139 -7.80 16.15 12.19
C VAL A 139 -6.57 16.01 13.08
N PHE A 140 -5.41 15.80 12.47
CA PHE A 140 -4.14 15.71 13.18
C PHE A 140 -3.01 16.31 12.35
N THR A 141 -1.92 16.67 13.02
CA THR A 141 -0.68 17.15 12.39
C THR A 141 0.44 16.15 12.65
N LEU A 142 1.24 15.85 11.62
CA LEU A 142 2.47 15.07 11.78
C LEU A 142 3.63 16.05 12.00
N GLU A 143 4.40 15.81 13.07
CA GLU A 143 5.69 16.45 13.31
C GLU A 143 6.80 15.47 12.92
N TYR A 144 7.81 15.96 12.15
CA TYR A 144 8.92 15.16 11.62
C TYR A 144 10.24 15.52 12.28
#